data_d9be913f17759d8248130082f69e5a02
#
_entry.id   d9be913f17759d8248130082f69e5a02
#
_cell.length_a   1.000
_cell.length_b   1.000
_cell.length_c   1.000
_cell.angle_alpha   90.00
_cell.angle_beta   90.00
_cell.angle_gamma   90.00
#
_symmetry.space_group_name_H-M   'P 1'
#
loop_
_entity.id
_entity.type
_entity.pdbx_description
1 polymer ?
#
loop_
_entity_poly.entity_id
_entity_poly.type
_entity_poly.pdbx_seq_one_letter_code
_entity_poly.pdbx_strand_id
1 'polypeptide(L)'
;ANEYLIICAQKDTNKFKSYGRVIGISSWPNPNNSGDRLSLKNECGTIISQVNYTDTWDRNSSKKEGGWTLELINPKASSSCAGMQNWDASTDASGGTPGRQNSIYDISPGSLKVTQAILLDDTNVLLSFNHTIEQNSASIVSNYTLNNGIGIPLSAIPTSPYFECVRLKFSTPISN
;
A
#
# COMPACT_ATOMS: atom_id res chain seq x y z
N ALA A 1 2.68 5.95 23.52
CA ALA A 1 2.28 4.56 23.26
C ALA A 1 1.24 4.57 22.16
N ASN A 2 1.38 3.73 21.16
CA ASN A 2 0.35 3.58 20.14
C ASN A 2 -0.83 2.84 20.77
N GLU A 3 -2.03 3.41 20.65
CA GLU A 3 -3.27 2.75 21.10
C GLU A 3 -3.90 2.05 19.89
N TYR A 4 -4.32 0.80 20.08
CA TYR A 4 -5.07 0.05 19.09
C TYR A 4 -6.55 0.07 19.42
N LEU A 5 -7.37 0.22 18.39
CA LEU A 5 -8.81 0.23 18.49
C LEU A 5 -9.40 -0.81 17.56
N ILE A 6 -10.24 -1.68 18.11
CA ILE A 6 -10.97 -2.68 17.32
C ILE A 6 -12.35 -2.10 16.99
N ILE A 7 -12.68 -2.08 15.72
CA ILE A 7 -14.00 -1.69 15.23
C ILE A 7 -14.68 -2.93 14.63
N CYS A 8 -15.87 -3.27 15.08
CA CYS A 8 -16.60 -4.44 14.62
C CYS A 8 -18.12 -4.21 14.63
N ALA A 9 -18.87 -5.18 14.14
CA ALA A 9 -20.32 -5.16 14.29
C ALA A 9 -20.72 -5.14 15.77
N GLN A 10 -21.75 -4.38 16.12
CA GLN A 10 -22.22 -4.23 17.51
C GLN A 10 -22.48 -5.58 18.21
N LYS A 11 -23.04 -6.55 17.50
CA LYS A 11 -23.32 -7.90 17.99
C LYS A 11 -22.09 -8.71 18.34
N ASP A 12 -20.93 -8.36 17.76
CA ASP A 12 -19.68 -9.12 17.88
C ASP A 12 -18.69 -8.52 18.89
N THR A 13 -19.03 -7.38 19.52
CA THR A 13 -18.14 -6.68 20.47
C THR A 13 -17.62 -7.59 21.59
N ASN A 14 -18.46 -8.50 22.10
CA ASN A 14 -18.06 -9.42 23.18
C ASN A 14 -16.97 -10.41 22.75
N LYS A 15 -16.89 -10.75 21.46
CA LYS A 15 -15.87 -11.67 20.92
C LYS A 15 -14.47 -11.05 20.95
N PHE A 16 -14.39 -9.71 20.89
CA PHE A 16 -13.13 -8.98 20.75
C PHE A 16 -12.67 -8.29 22.04
N LYS A 17 -13.47 -8.27 23.11
CA LYS A 17 -13.13 -7.58 24.37
C LYS A 17 -11.82 -8.04 25.01
N SER A 18 -11.47 -9.30 24.85
CA SER A 18 -10.23 -9.86 25.38
C SER A 18 -8.97 -9.35 24.66
N TYR A 19 -9.11 -8.77 23.46
CA TYR A 19 -8.02 -8.27 22.66
C TYR A 19 -7.72 -6.77 22.87
N GLY A 20 -8.60 -6.04 23.54
CA GLY A 20 -8.40 -4.62 23.85
C GLY A 20 -9.65 -3.77 23.74
N ARG A 21 -9.46 -2.48 23.45
CA ARG A 21 -10.55 -1.52 23.30
C ARG A 21 -11.37 -1.82 22.05
N VAL A 22 -12.70 -1.94 22.21
CA VAL A 22 -13.62 -2.31 21.13
C VAL A 22 -14.71 -1.26 20.98
N ILE A 23 -15.01 -0.88 19.73
CA ILE A 23 -16.18 -0.08 19.36
C ILE A 23 -17.06 -0.92 18.43
N GLY A 24 -18.33 -1.06 18.79
CA GLY A 24 -19.35 -1.71 17.98
C GLY A 24 -20.09 -0.70 17.11
N ILE A 25 -20.31 -1.05 15.83
CA ILE A 25 -21.12 -0.26 14.90
C ILE A 25 -22.42 -1.01 14.63
N SER A 26 -23.57 -0.35 14.88
CA SER A 26 -24.90 -0.94 14.69
C SER A 26 -25.21 -1.21 13.21
N SER A 27 -24.81 -0.29 12.33
CA SER A 27 -24.94 -0.44 10.87
C SER A 27 -23.61 -0.88 10.28
N TRP A 28 -23.23 -2.14 10.55
CA TRP A 28 -21.97 -2.70 10.07
C TRP A 28 -22.01 -2.90 8.54
N PRO A 29 -21.05 -2.35 7.80
CA PRO A 29 -20.93 -2.67 6.39
C PRO A 29 -20.60 -4.16 6.22
N ASN A 30 -21.11 -4.78 5.16
CA ASN A 30 -20.76 -6.15 4.80
C ASN A 30 -19.71 -6.10 3.68
N PRO A 31 -18.41 -6.11 4.00
CA PRO A 31 -17.37 -6.09 2.98
C PRO A 31 -17.47 -7.33 2.08
N ASN A 32 -17.30 -7.14 0.78
CA ASN A 32 -17.31 -8.23 -0.19
C ASN A 32 -15.97 -8.98 -0.18
N ASN A 33 -16.01 -10.32 -0.21
CA ASN A 33 -14.80 -11.14 -0.24
C ASN A 33 -13.97 -10.92 -1.52
N SER A 34 -14.63 -10.64 -2.66
CA SER A 34 -13.95 -10.36 -3.92
C SER A 34 -13.25 -9.01 -3.98
N GLY A 35 -13.57 -8.11 -3.06
CA GLY A 35 -12.97 -6.78 -2.95
C GLY A 35 -13.99 -5.72 -2.61
N ASP A 36 -13.52 -4.68 -1.91
CA ASP A 36 -14.34 -3.55 -1.49
C ASP A 36 -13.45 -2.35 -1.15
N ARG A 37 -14.10 -1.20 -0.90
CA ARG A 37 -13.46 0.01 -0.42
C ARG A 37 -13.89 0.34 1.00
N LEU A 38 -12.95 0.25 1.93
CA LEU A 38 -13.14 0.67 3.31
C LEU A 38 -12.51 2.05 3.53
N SER A 39 -13.27 2.97 4.15
CA SER A 39 -12.81 4.32 4.43
C SER A 39 -13.10 4.69 5.87
N LEU A 40 -12.08 5.16 6.57
CA LEU A 40 -12.22 5.82 7.87
C LEU A 40 -12.27 7.32 7.63
N LYS A 41 -13.30 7.98 8.16
CA LYS A 41 -13.52 9.42 8.02
C LYS A 41 -13.63 10.08 9.39
N ASN A 42 -13.28 11.35 9.48
CA ASN A 42 -13.59 12.17 10.64
C ASN A 42 -15.07 12.62 10.62
N GLU A 43 -15.50 13.34 11.65
CA GLU A 43 -16.86 13.88 11.78
C GLU A 43 -17.26 14.87 10.66
N CYS A 44 -16.28 15.54 10.04
CA CYS A 44 -16.47 16.46 8.90
C CYS A 44 -16.52 15.71 7.56
N GLY A 45 -16.44 14.37 7.55
CA GLY A 45 -16.43 13.56 6.32
C GLY A 45 -15.09 13.46 5.60
N THR A 46 -14.03 14.07 6.14
CA THR A 46 -12.67 13.98 5.57
C THR A 46 -12.12 12.58 5.75
N ILE A 47 -11.55 12.00 4.70
CA ILE A 47 -10.93 10.68 4.74
C ILE A 47 -9.64 10.75 5.56
N ILE A 48 -9.58 9.96 6.66
CA ILE A 48 -8.38 9.75 7.48
C ILE A 48 -7.55 8.61 6.90
N SER A 49 -8.22 7.53 6.50
CA SER A 49 -7.57 6.35 5.92
C SER A 49 -8.55 5.64 4.99
N GLN A 50 -8.00 5.02 3.95
CA GLN A 50 -8.79 4.26 2.98
C GLN A 50 -7.99 3.08 2.46
N VAL A 51 -8.67 1.98 2.24
CA VAL A 51 -8.13 0.80 1.56
C VAL A 51 -9.13 0.32 0.50
N ASN A 52 -8.62 0.01 -0.69
CA ASN A 52 -9.37 -0.67 -1.75
C ASN A 52 -8.71 -2.04 -1.92
N TYR A 53 -9.25 -3.06 -1.28
CA TYR A 53 -8.70 -4.41 -1.35
C TYR A 53 -9.41 -5.25 -2.41
N THR A 54 -8.73 -6.30 -2.85
CA THR A 54 -9.31 -7.38 -3.67
C THR A 54 -8.86 -8.72 -3.10
N ASP A 55 -9.50 -9.80 -3.53
CA ASP A 55 -9.16 -11.19 -3.16
C ASP A 55 -7.77 -11.64 -3.65
N THR A 56 -7.16 -10.86 -4.57
CA THR A 56 -5.80 -11.11 -5.05
C THR A 56 -4.71 -10.60 -4.10
N TRP A 57 -5.05 -9.85 -3.06
CA TRP A 57 -4.11 -9.32 -2.09
C TRP A 57 -3.57 -10.38 -1.14
N ASP A 58 -4.30 -11.47 -0.99
CA ASP A 58 -3.83 -12.67 -0.31
C ASP A 58 -2.88 -13.43 -1.24
N ARG A 59 -1.58 -13.16 -1.10
CA ARG A 59 -0.53 -13.72 -1.97
C ARG A 59 -0.24 -15.20 -1.70
N ASN A 60 -0.79 -15.74 -0.62
CA ASN A 60 -0.60 -17.12 -0.23
C ASN A 60 -1.88 -17.92 -0.51
N SER A 61 -1.81 -18.82 -1.49
CA SER A 61 -2.95 -19.65 -1.89
C SER A 61 -3.54 -20.48 -0.72
N SER A 62 -2.73 -20.87 0.26
CA SER A 62 -3.18 -21.62 1.43
C SER A 62 -3.98 -20.78 2.44
N LYS A 63 -3.91 -19.44 2.34
CA LYS A 63 -4.63 -18.50 3.21
C LYS A 63 -5.87 -17.90 2.54
N LYS A 64 -5.99 -18.06 1.24
CA LYS A 64 -7.06 -17.47 0.42
C LYS A 64 -8.45 -17.99 0.77
N GLU A 65 -8.54 -19.21 1.29
CA GLU A 65 -9.82 -19.84 1.67
C GLU A 65 -10.40 -19.29 2.99
N GLY A 66 -9.76 -18.29 3.60
CA GLY A 66 -10.18 -17.61 4.81
C GLY A 66 -9.45 -18.04 6.08
N GLY A 67 -9.87 -17.47 7.22
CA GLY A 67 -9.22 -17.68 8.51
C GLY A 67 -7.99 -16.80 8.76
N TRP A 68 -7.59 -15.98 7.80
CA TRP A 68 -6.46 -15.07 7.88
C TRP A 68 -6.88 -13.64 7.57
N THR A 69 -6.38 -12.67 8.34
CA THR A 69 -6.64 -11.25 8.09
C THR A 69 -5.60 -10.67 7.16
N LEU A 70 -6.00 -9.73 6.31
CA LEU A 70 -5.07 -8.85 5.63
C LEU A 70 -4.52 -7.85 6.63
N GLU A 71 -3.22 -7.71 6.69
CA GLU A 71 -2.50 -6.81 7.59
C GLU A 71 -1.67 -5.80 6.80
N LEU A 72 -1.63 -4.56 7.31
CA LEU A 72 -0.77 -3.52 6.78
C LEU A 72 0.67 -3.76 7.22
N ILE A 73 1.62 -3.78 6.27
CA ILE A 73 3.04 -4.03 6.55
C ILE A 73 3.67 -2.79 7.17
N ASN A 74 3.63 -1.66 6.46
CA ASN A 74 4.24 -0.41 6.89
C ASN A 74 3.20 0.71 6.99
N PRO A 75 2.74 1.08 8.20
CA PRO A 75 1.76 2.15 8.37
C PRO A 75 2.31 3.56 8.06
N LYS A 76 3.63 3.70 7.88
CA LYS A 76 4.28 4.96 7.49
C LYS A 76 4.46 5.10 5.98
N ALA A 77 4.31 4.01 5.23
CA ALA A 77 4.36 4.08 3.78
C ALA A 77 3.09 4.73 3.25
N SER A 78 3.27 5.63 2.31
CA SER A 78 2.16 6.24 1.59
C SER A 78 1.49 5.20 0.67
N SER A 79 0.17 5.24 0.55
CA SER A 79 -0.61 4.12 0.01
C SER A 79 -0.98 4.22 -1.48
N SER A 80 -0.57 5.27 -2.19
CA SER A 80 -1.17 5.55 -3.50
C SER A 80 -0.63 4.73 -4.67
N CYS A 81 0.66 4.36 -4.65
CA CYS A 81 1.24 3.47 -5.68
C CYS A 81 1.52 2.06 -5.14
N ALA A 82 1.56 1.90 -3.81
CA ALA A 82 1.95 0.66 -3.14
C ALA A 82 0.75 -0.15 -2.60
N GLY A 83 -0.49 0.20 -2.94
CA GLY A 83 -1.70 -0.35 -2.35
C GLY A 83 -1.61 -1.83 -1.95
N MET A 84 -1.63 -2.73 -2.91
CA MET A 84 -1.51 -4.18 -2.67
C MET A 84 -0.16 -4.60 -2.07
N GLN A 85 0.94 -3.88 -2.37
CA GLN A 85 2.28 -4.31 -1.95
C GLN A 85 2.56 -4.06 -0.48
N ASN A 86 1.82 -3.14 0.15
CA ASN A 86 1.93 -2.83 1.57
C ASN A 86 0.96 -3.63 2.45
N TRP A 87 0.32 -4.65 1.88
CA TRP A 87 -0.60 -5.54 2.58
C TRP A 87 -0.27 -6.99 2.28
N ASP A 88 -0.45 -7.86 3.25
CA ASP A 88 -0.35 -9.30 3.09
C ASP A 88 -1.17 -10.01 4.17
N ALA A 89 -1.34 -11.32 4.01
CA ALA A 89 -2.01 -12.14 4.99
C ALA A 89 -1.19 -12.27 6.28
N SER A 90 -1.85 -12.19 7.42
CA SER A 90 -1.26 -12.41 8.73
C SER A 90 -0.39 -13.67 8.78
N THR A 91 0.74 -13.61 9.47
CA THR A 91 1.60 -14.76 9.79
C THR A 91 1.38 -15.28 11.21
N ASP A 92 0.50 -14.64 11.98
CA ASP A 92 0.15 -15.07 13.34
C ASP A 92 -0.64 -16.38 13.31
N ALA A 93 -0.28 -17.32 14.17
CA ALA A 93 -0.92 -18.64 14.24
C ALA A 93 -2.42 -18.60 14.54
N SER A 94 -2.92 -17.51 15.15
CA SER A 94 -4.36 -17.28 15.38
C SER A 94 -5.12 -16.75 14.18
N GLY A 95 -4.44 -16.52 13.05
CA GLY A 95 -5.03 -15.97 11.82
C GLY A 95 -5.10 -14.45 11.75
N GLY A 96 -4.72 -13.73 12.82
CA GLY A 96 -4.75 -12.28 12.85
C GLY A 96 -4.26 -11.68 14.16
N THR A 97 -4.12 -10.35 14.20
CA THR A 97 -3.56 -9.61 15.34
C THR A 97 -4.50 -8.51 15.86
N PRO A 98 -5.76 -8.81 16.19
CA PRO A 98 -6.69 -7.79 16.66
C PRO A 98 -6.17 -7.11 17.95
N GLY A 99 -6.22 -5.78 17.97
CA GLY A 99 -5.84 -5.00 19.14
C GLY A 99 -4.34 -4.92 19.44
N ARG A 100 -3.49 -5.39 18.57
CA ARG A 100 -2.03 -5.34 18.71
C ARG A 100 -1.33 -5.09 17.38
N GLN A 101 -0.01 -4.97 17.41
CA GLN A 101 0.80 -4.78 16.21
C GLN A 101 0.64 -5.94 15.24
N ASN A 102 0.52 -5.62 13.96
CA ASN A 102 0.40 -6.60 12.89
C ASN A 102 1.59 -7.57 12.88
N SER A 103 1.34 -8.84 12.59
CA SER A 103 2.35 -9.91 12.60
C SER A 103 3.42 -9.72 11.51
N ILE A 104 3.07 -9.02 10.46
CA ILE A 104 3.94 -8.69 9.32
C ILE A 104 4.46 -7.25 9.36
N TYR A 105 4.30 -6.56 10.51
CA TYR A 105 4.75 -5.18 10.67
C TYR A 105 6.24 -5.04 10.39
N ASP A 106 6.57 -4.23 9.41
CA ASP A 106 7.94 -3.87 9.05
C ASP A 106 8.01 -2.41 8.61
N ILE A 107 8.68 -1.58 9.41
CA ILE A 107 8.99 -0.18 9.07
C ILE A 107 10.43 -0.01 8.61
N SER A 108 11.19 -1.10 8.51
CA SER A 108 12.54 -1.04 7.96
C SER A 108 12.43 -0.49 6.54
N PRO A 109 13.25 0.50 6.17
CA PRO A 109 13.34 0.87 4.79
C PRO A 109 13.94 -0.33 4.04
N GLY A 110 13.08 -1.17 3.50
CA GLY A 110 13.50 -2.19 2.55
C GLY A 110 14.33 -1.51 1.45
N SER A 111 15.19 -2.24 0.77
CA SER A 111 15.91 -1.68 -0.37
C SER A 111 14.89 -1.10 -1.36
N LEU A 112 15.12 0.14 -1.77
CA LEU A 112 14.32 0.79 -2.82
C LEU A 112 14.37 -0.07 -4.08
N LYS A 113 13.20 -0.42 -4.61
CA LYS A 113 13.06 -1.23 -5.83
C LYS A 113 12.04 -0.60 -6.74
N VAL A 114 12.34 -0.64 -8.03
CA VAL A 114 11.33 -0.37 -9.06
C VAL A 114 10.38 -1.58 -9.09
N THR A 115 9.10 -1.31 -8.89
CA THR A 115 8.04 -2.33 -8.89
C THR A 115 7.34 -2.41 -10.23
N GLN A 116 7.31 -1.29 -10.95
CA GLN A 116 6.68 -1.20 -12.26
C GLN A 116 7.35 -0.11 -13.09
N ALA A 117 7.43 -0.34 -14.41
CA ALA A 117 7.75 0.65 -15.40
C ALA A 117 6.67 0.64 -16.48
N ILE A 118 6.05 1.78 -16.73
CA ILE A 118 4.98 1.95 -17.71
C ILE A 118 5.45 2.96 -18.75
N LEU A 119 5.40 2.60 -20.02
CA LEU A 119 5.60 3.51 -21.12
C LEU A 119 4.32 4.36 -21.27
N LEU A 120 4.41 5.67 -21.04
CA LEU A 120 3.29 6.60 -21.18
C LEU A 120 3.11 7.06 -22.64
N ASP A 121 4.22 7.23 -23.32
CA ASP A 121 4.35 7.51 -24.76
C ASP A 121 5.77 7.11 -25.21
N ASP A 122 6.11 7.37 -26.47
CA ASP A 122 7.37 6.94 -27.06
C ASP A 122 8.63 7.43 -26.32
N THR A 123 8.54 8.47 -25.53
CA THR A 123 9.67 9.12 -24.84
C THR A 123 9.50 9.22 -23.32
N ASN A 124 8.32 8.93 -22.78
CA ASN A 124 8.02 9.08 -21.37
C ASN A 124 7.76 7.74 -20.70
N VAL A 125 8.43 7.51 -19.58
CA VAL A 125 8.26 6.34 -18.71
C VAL A 125 7.83 6.78 -17.33
N LEU A 126 6.84 6.09 -16.74
CA LEU A 126 6.51 6.18 -15.33
C LEU A 126 7.13 4.99 -14.61
N LEU A 127 8.03 5.27 -13.67
CA LEU A 127 8.55 4.28 -12.73
C LEU A 127 7.77 4.34 -11.43
N SER A 128 7.34 3.19 -10.92
CA SER A 128 6.76 3.04 -9.58
C SER A 128 7.74 2.31 -8.68
N PHE A 129 7.81 2.73 -7.42
CA PHE A 129 8.70 2.19 -6.40
C PHE A 129 7.92 1.54 -5.27
N ASN A 130 8.57 0.66 -4.53
CA ASN A 130 7.99 -0.03 -3.37
C ASN A 130 7.90 0.84 -2.10
N HIS A 131 8.51 2.02 -2.11
CA HIS A 131 8.53 2.99 -1.01
C HIS A 131 8.51 4.42 -1.53
N THR A 132 8.12 5.35 -0.66
CA THR A 132 8.28 6.79 -0.89
C THR A 132 9.76 7.11 -1.15
N ILE A 133 10.01 7.90 -2.17
CA ILE A 133 11.32 8.35 -2.60
C ILE A 133 11.59 9.78 -2.12
N GLU A 134 12.84 10.08 -1.84
CA GLU A 134 13.26 11.43 -1.50
C GLU A 134 13.32 12.28 -2.79
N GLN A 135 12.63 13.44 -2.78
CA GLN A 135 12.39 14.26 -3.96
C GLN A 135 13.65 14.76 -4.65
N ASN A 136 14.63 15.25 -3.86
CA ASN A 136 15.83 15.85 -4.43
C ASN A 136 16.66 14.79 -5.16
N SER A 137 16.90 13.64 -4.53
CA SER A 137 17.66 12.55 -5.15
C SER A 137 16.89 11.93 -6.34
N ALA A 138 15.57 11.80 -6.22
CA ALA A 138 14.73 11.28 -7.29
C ALA A 138 14.61 12.21 -8.51
N SER A 139 14.95 13.50 -8.35
CA SER A 139 15.00 14.47 -9.46
C SER A 139 16.32 14.49 -10.20
N ILE A 140 17.34 13.79 -9.69
CA ILE A 140 18.66 13.75 -10.31
C ILE A 140 18.64 12.76 -11.48
N VAL A 141 18.73 13.27 -12.70
CA VAL A 141 18.63 12.46 -13.93
C VAL A 141 19.71 11.38 -14.05
N SER A 142 20.92 11.61 -13.50
CA SER A 142 21.99 10.63 -13.51
C SER A 142 21.75 9.38 -12.65
N ASN A 143 20.71 9.40 -11.80
CA ASN A 143 20.28 8.22 -11.03
C ASN A 143 19.51 7.20 -11.89
N TYR A 144 19.23 7.53 -13.16
CA TYR A 144 18.45 6.70 -14.06
C TYR A 144 19.23 6.45 -15.36
N THR A 145 19.18 5.23 -15.83
CA THR A 145 19.78 4.85 -17.12
C THR A 145 18.89 3.80 -17.78
N LEU A 146 18.59 4.00 -19.05
CA LEU A 146 17.91 3.01 -19.89
C LEU A 146 18.91 2.39 -20.85
N ASN A 147 18.82 1.07 -21.00
CA ASN A 147 19.70 0.29 -21.87
C ASN A 147 19.41 0.55 -23.38
N ASN A 148 20.04 -0.20 -24.24
CA ASN A 148 19.86 -0.18 -25.70
C ASN A 148 20.15 1.19 -26.35
N GLY A 149 21.15 1.93 -25.81
CA GLY A 149 21.60 3.20 -26.37
C GLY A 149 20.72 4.41 -26.07
N ILE A 150 19.65 4.26 -25.25
CA ILE A 150 18.75 5.37 -24.89
C ILE A 150 19.41 6.28 -23.86
N GLY A 151 20.10 5.71 -22.85
CA GLY A 151 20.94 6.44 -21.90
C GLY A 151 20.17 7.11 -20.76
N ILE A 152 20.62 8.31 -20.37
CA ILE A 152 20.11 9.09 -19.25
C ILE A 152 18.90 9.93 -19.71
N PRO A 153 17.83 10.05 -18.88
CA PRO A 153 16.68 10.88 -19.23
C PRO A 153 17.03 12.38 -19.24
N LEU A 154 16.29 13.16 -20.00
CA LEU A 154 16.34 14.62 -20.01
C LEU A 154 15.76 15.22 -18.73
N SER A 155 14.79 14.56 -18.14
CA SER A 155 14.16 14.98 -16.88
C SER A 155 13.68 13.79 -16.06
N ALA A 156 13.70 13.96 -14.73
CA ALA A 156 13.15 13.06 -13.76
C ALA A 156 12.25 13.86 -12.80
N ILE A 157 10.95 13.59 -12.83
CA ILE A 157 9.95 14.36 -12.08
C ILE A 157 9.23 13.43 -11.10
N PRO A 158 9.55 13.50 -9.79
CA PRO A 158 8.82 12.79 -8.76
C PRO A 158 7.34 13.23 -8.72
N THR A 159 6.43 12.28 -8.55
CA THR A 159 5.00 12.53 -8.64
C THR A 159 4.39 12.83 -7.27
N SER A 160 3.94 14.09 -7.08
CA SER A 160 3.16 14.52 -5.90
C SER A 160 1.77 13.83 -5.88
N PRO A 161 1.12 13.66 -4.71
CA PRO A 161 1.57 14.07 -3.37
C PRO A 161 2.38 12.99 -2.62
N TYR A 162 2.51 11.80 -3.14
CA TYR A 162 3.01 10.66 -2.37
C TYR A 162 4.47 10.28 -2.66
N PHE A 163 5.01 10.77 -3.78
CA PHE A 163 6.42 10.55 -4.17
C PHE A 163 6.86 9.08 -4.16
N GLU A 164 6.04 8.23 -4.73
CA GLU A 164 6.33 6.80 -4.97
C GLU A 164 6.55 6.50 -6.44
N CYS A 165 6.37 7.50 -7.28
CA CYS A 165 6.56 7.38 -8.74
C CYS A 165 7.43 8.52 -9.26
N VAL A 166 8.17 8.23 -10.34
CA VAL A 166 8.97 9.20 -11.09
C VAL A 166 8.59 9.12 -12.55
N ARG A 167 8.27 10.25 -13.16
CA ARG A 167 8.17 10.37 -14.60
C ARG A 167 9.54 10.71 -15.18
N LEU A 168 10.03 9.86 -16.05
CA LEU A 168 11.25 10.06 -16.82
C LEU A 168 10.90 10.47 -18.25
N LYS A 169 11.62 11.45 -18.80
CA LYS A 169 11.53 11.84 -20.21
C LYS A 169 12.85 11.64 -20.89
N PHE A 170 12.86 10.93 -22.01
CA PHE A 170 14.05 10.67 -22.81
C PHE A 170 14.06 11.49 -24.10
N SER A 171 15.26 11.66 -24.68
CA SER A 171 15.43 12.37 -25.97
C SER A 171 15.11 11.50 -27.18
N THR A 172 15.22 10.19 -27.02
CA THR A 172 15.04 9.18 -28.07
C THR A 172 13.79 8.33 -27.79
N PRO A 173 13.05 7.92 -28.82
CA PRO A 173 11.97 6.97 -28.66
C PRO A 173 12.46 5.66 -28.03
N ILE A 174 11.67 5.13 -27.08
CA ILE A 174 11.97 3.90 -26.32
C ILE A 174 11.39 2.67 -27.04
N SER A 175 10.30 2.89 -27.80
CA SER A 175 9.69 1.86 -28.65
C SER A 175 10.47 1.75 -29.96
N ASN A 176 10.96 0.56 -30.26
CA ASN A 176 11.42 0.18 -31.58
C ASN A 176 10.25 -0.29 -32.43
#